data_1ee5a99c8a70950b006a83961c669439
#
_entry.id   1ee5a99c8a70950b006a83961c669439
#
_cell.length_a   1.000
_cell.length_b   1.000
_cell.length_c   1.000
_cell.angle_alpha   90.00
_cell.angle_beta   90.00
_cell.angle_gamma   90.00
#
_symmetry.space_group_name_H-M   'P 1'
#
loop_
_entity.id
_entity.type
_entity.pdbx_description
1 polymer ?
#
loop_
_entity_poly.entity_id
_entity_poly.type
_entity_poly.pdbx_seq_one_letter_code
_entity_poly.pdbx_strand_id
1 'polypeptide(L)'
;MQGTSSNGHRLVLFDIDGTLLSAGRVARDAILRSLKTSYGWSYTPDHEDRGKFDFSGKTDPQIVRELVVEEVGAERFEAGLPRALEIYLEELERQLLPGTVVPKPGIETLLERLAADPRVTLALLTGNLERGARLKLEPPGFNRYFPFGAFGSDSADRYQLPPIAVERALAHSGKRFEGKSVVIVGDSVHDVACGRSLGVRSVAVATGITSPERLAAEGPDALFDSFADTDRAFDAIVE
;
A
#
# COMPACT_ATOMS: atom_id res chain seq x y z
N MET A 1 -17.41 21.00 -10.42
CA MET A 1 -16.60 21.22 -11.65
C MET A 1 -16.69 19.95 -12.50
N GLN A 2 -17.08 20.05 -13.77
CA GLN A 2 -17.04 18.90 -14.68
C GLN A 2 -15.59 18.73 -15.14
N GLY A 3 -14.90 17.65 -14.66
CA GLY A 3 -13.55 17.34 -15.10
C GLY A 3 -13.52 16.95 -16.59
N THR A 4 -12.44 17.32 -17.29
CA THR A 4 -12.23 16.88 -18.68
C THR A 4 -11.92 15.38 -18.69
N SER A 5 -12.42 14.64 -19.69
CA SER A 5 -12.12 13.21 -19.88
C SER A 5 -10.61 12.97 -19.96
N SER A 6 -10.13 11.87 -19.39
CA SER A 6 -8.70 11.53 -19.25
C SER A 6 -8.01 11.10 -20.55
N ASN A 7 -8.46 11.55 -21.73
CA ASN A 7 -8.02 11.08 -23.05
C ASN A 7 -6.49 10.85 -23.10
N GLY A 8 -6.03 9.58 -22.97
CA GLY A 8 -4.62 9.18 -22.95
C GLY A 8 -3.88 9.37 -21.62
N HIS A 9 -4.49 9.97 -20.57
CA HIS A 9 -3.89 10.10 -19.25
C HIS A 9 -4.12 8.86 -18.39
N ARG A 10 -3.18 8.56 -17.49
CA ARG A 10 -3.22 7.46 -16.53
C ARG A 10 -3.10 7.97 -15.10
N LEU A 11 -3.94 7.47 -14.21
CA LEU A 11 -3.74 7.53 -12.77
C LEU A 11 -3.11 6.21 -12.33
N VAL A 12 -1.90 6.27 -11.80
CA VAL A 12 -1.17 5.08 -11.33
C VAL A 12 -1.11 5.11 -9.80
N LEU A 13 -1.75 4.13 -9.19
CA LEU A 13 -1.91 3.97 -7.76
C LEU A 13 -0.95 2.88 -7.26
N PHE A 14 0.09 3.26 -6.53
CA PHE A 14 1.09 2.34 -6.01
C PHE A 14 0.81 1.95 -4.56
N ASP A 15 0.89 0.65 -4.27
CA ASP A 15 1.13 0.17 -2.92
C ASP A 15 2.60 0.38 -2.52
N ILE A 16 2.93 0.24 -1.23
CA ILE A 16 4.26 0.53 -0.68
C ILE A 16 5.02 -0.74 -0.33
N ASP A 17 4.53 -1.48 0.68
CA ASP A 17 5.27 -2.60 1.27
C ASP A 17 5.25 -3.83 0.35
N GLY A 18 6.39 -4.24 -0.13
CA GLY A 18 6.49 -5.33 -1.13
C GLY A 18 6.46 -4.84 -2.57
N THR A 19 5.95 -3.65 -2.84
CA THR A 19 5.84 -3.05 -4.18
C THR A 19 6.92 -2.00 -4.45
N LEU A 20 6.94 -0.91 -3.68
CA LEU A 20 7.94 0.15 -3.80
C LEU A 20 9.20 -0.18 -3.03
N LEU A 21 9.05 -0.74 -1.83
CA LEU A 21 10.14 -0.96 -0.89
C LEU A 21 9.86 -2.12 0.07
N SER A 22 10.87 -2.46 0.86
CA SER A 22 10.74 -3.29 2.04
C SER A 22 11.33 -2.55 3.24
N ALA A 23 10.57 -2.43 4.32
CA ALA A 23 11.05 -1.96 5.62
C ALA A 23 11.42 -3.15 6.55
N GLY A 24 11.60 -4.35 6.00
CA GLY A 24 11.92 -5.55 6.76
C GLY A 24 10.87 -5.86 7.83
N ARG A 25 11.32 -6.05 9.07
CA ARG A 25 10.43 -6.37 10.22
C ARG A 25 9.97 -5.15 11.00
N VAL A 26 10.46 -3.94 10.65
CA VAL A 26 10.26 -2.72 11.44
C VAL A 26 8.79 -2.43 11.68
N ALA A 27 7.96 -2.44 10.63
CA ALA A 27 6.52 -2.16 10.75
C ALA A 27 5.82 -3.20 11.65
N ARG A 28 6.12 -4.48 11.45
CA ARG A 28 5.58 -5.56 12.28
C ARG A 28 5.97 -5.40 13.75
N ASP A 29 7.24 -5.18 14.02
CA ASP A 29 7.75 -5.06 15.39
C ASP A 29 7.17 -3.82 16.09
N ALA A 30 6.97 -2.72 15.35
CA ALA A 30 6.31 -1.51 15.84
C ALA A 30 4.83 -1.77 16.21
N ILE A 31 4.07 -2.47 15.35
CA ILE A 31 2.69 -2.88 15.66
C ILE A 31 2.66 -3.77 16.92
N LEU A 32 3.47 -4.81 17.00
CA LEU A 32 3.46 -5.71 18.16
C LEU A 32 3.78 -4.98 19.48
N ARG A 33 4.71 -4.00 19.46
CA ARG A 33 5.00 -3.15 20.63
C ARG A 33 3.83 -2.25 20.99
N SER A 34 3.15 -1.66 20.00
CA SER A 34 1.99 -0.81 20.24
C SER A 34 0.85 -1.59 20.90
N LEU A 35 0.61 -2.84 20.45
CA LEU A 35 -0.41 -3.72 21.05
C LEU A 35 -0.07 -4.09 22.49
N LYS A 36 1.19 -4.41 22.77
CA LYS A 36 1.64 -4.69 24.14
C LYS A 36 1.41 -3.50 25.05
N THR A 37 1.74 -2.29 24.59
CA THR A 37 1.61 -1.07 25.39
C THR A 37 0.16 -0.66 25.61
N SER A 38 -0.67 -0.73 24.57
CA SER A 38 -2.05 -0.22 24.60
C SER A 38 -3.04 -1.20 25.20
N TYR A 39 -2.85 -2.49 24.97
CA TYR A 39 -3.80 -3.52 25.36
C TYR A 39 -3.27 -4.52 26.40
N GLY A 40 -1.95 -4.47 26.71
CA GLY A 40 -1.28 -5.51 27.50
C GLY A 40 -1.14 -6.82 26.73
N TRP A 41 -1.41 -6.79 25.43
CA TRP A 41 -1.37 -7.96 24.57
C TRP A 41 0.08 -8.37 24.29
N SER A 42 0.38 -9.64 24.48
CA SER A 42 1.70 -10.20 24.20
C SER A 42 1.57 -11.43 23.32
N TYR A 43 2.29 -11.44 22.23
CA TYR A 43 2.38 -12.57 21.33
C TYR A 43 3.64 -13.39 21.63
N THR A 44 3.43 -14.70 21.80
CA THR A 44 4.51 -15.68 21.78
C THR A 44 4.39 -16.45 20.47
N PRO A 45 5.40 -16.41 19.57
CA PRO A 45 5.30 -17.10 18.30
C PRO A 45 5.32 -18.63 18.52
N ASP A 46 4.16 -19.28 18.45
CA ASP A 46 4.10 -20.70 18.20
C ASP A 46 4.18 -20.96 16.69
N HIS A 47 4.85 -22.04 16.30
CA HIS A 47 5.11 -22.38 14.88
C HIS A 47 3.85 -22.58 14.03
N GLU A 48 2.68 -22.77 14.66
CA GLU A 48 1.39 -22.98 14.00
C GLU A 48 0.67 -21.71 13.59
N ASP A 49 1.06 -20.52 14.13
CA ASP A 49 0.34 -19.26 13.95
C ASP A 49 0.82 -18.40 12.77
N ARG A 50 1.64 -18.93 11.86
CA ARG A 50 2.19 -18.16 10.72
C ARG A 50 1.12 -17.53 9.83
N GLY A 51 -0.09 -18.09 9.77
CA GLY A 51 -1.21 -17.56 9.00
C GLY A 51 -1.90 -16.35 9.63
N LYS A 52 -1.88 -16.19 10.96
CA LYS A 52 -2.47 -15.04 11.69
C LYS A 52 -1.70 -13.74 11.46
N PHE A 53 -0.46 -13.81 10.97
CA PHE A 53 0.43 -12.67 10.75
C PHE A 53 0.65 -12.36 9.28
N ASP A 54 -0.29 -12.71 8.43
CA ASP A 54 -0.31 -12.20 7.06
C ASP A 54 -0.85 -10.77 7.05
N PHE A 55 0.06 -9.80 6.99
CA PHE A 55 -0.26 -8.36 6.92
C PHE A 55 -0.38 -7.87 5.48
N SER A 56 -0.11 -8.76 4.51
CA SER A 56 -0.07 -8.42 3.08
C SER A 56 -1.40 -7.86 2.61
N GLY A 57 -1.36 -6.67 2.05
CA GLY A 57 -2.51 -6.00 1.49
C GLY A 57 -3.59 -5.55 2.49
N LYS A 58 -3.37 -5.66 3.80
CA LYS A 58 -4.29 -5.19 4.83
C LYS A 58 -3.97 -3.76 5.24
N THR A 59 -4.95 -3.07 5.85
CA THR A 59 -4.71 -1.77 6.46
C THR A 59 -4.17 -1.90 7.88
N ASP A 60 -3.35 -0.93 8.33
CA ASP A 60 -2.81 -0.93 9.69
C ASP A 60 -3.94 -1.06 10.76
N PRO A 61 -5.08 -0.33 10.68
CA PRO A 61 -6.21 -0.53 11.61
C PRO A 61 -6.82 -1.93 11.54
N GLN A 62 -6.95 -2.53 10.35
CA GLN A 62 -7.44 -3.89 10.18
C GLN A 62 -6.51 -4.91 10.85
N ILE A 63 -5.19 -4.76 10.65
CA ILE A 63 -4.18 -5.63 11.27
C ILE A 63 -4.30 -5.58 12.79
N VAL A 64 -4.35 -4.36 13.37
CA VAL A 64 -4.52 -4.18 14.82
C VAL A 64 -5.80 -4.87 15.31
N ARG A 65 -6.92 -4.70 14.58
CA ARG A 65 -8.20 -5.32 14.92
C ARG A 65 -8.12 -6.84 14.94
N GLU A 66 -7.61 -7.44 13.86
CA GLU A 66 -7.52 -8.90 13.73
C GLU A 66 -6.64 -9.55 14.80
N LEU A 67 -5.61 -8.82 15.26
CA LEU A 67 -4.71 -9.35 16.28
C LEU A 67 -5.28 -9.36 17.69
N VAL A 68 -6.13 -8.39 18.05
CA VAL A 68 -6.46 -8.20 19.47
C VAL A 68 -7.95 -8.22 19.80
N VAL A 69 -8.86 -8.01 18.83
CA VAL A 69 -10.28 -7.79 19.13
C VAL A 69 -10.94 -8.98 19.83
N GLU A 70 -10.55 -10.20 19.47
CA GLU A 70 -11.09 -11.43 20.08
C GLU A 70 -10.70 -11.56 21.55
N GLU A 71 -9.51 -11.09 21.93
CA GLU A 71 -9.00 -11.21 23.30
C GLU A 71 -9.45 -10.04 24.19
N VAL A 72 -9.49 -8.81 23.64
CA VAL A 72 -9.79 -7.61 24.46
C VAL A 72 -11.26 -7.22 24.43
N GLY A 73 -12.04 -7.71 23.46
CA GLY A 73 -13.41 -7.33 23.20
C GLY A 73 -13.54 -6.01 22.41
N ALA A 74 -14.66 -5.85 21.69
CA ALA A 74 -14.86 -4.75 20.75
C ALA A 74 -14.81 -3.38 21.43
N GLU A 75 -15.43 -3.20 22.59
CA GLU A 75 -15.46 -1.90 23.31
C GLU A 75 -14.05 -1.45 23.71
N ARG A 76 -13.27 -2.33 24.31
CA ARG A 76 -11.89 -2.03 24.71
C ARG A 76 -10.97 -1.81 23.50
N PHE A 77 -11.22 -2.57 22.42
CA PHE A 77 -10.51 -2.37 21.16
C PHE A 77 -10.74 -0.97 20.61
N GLU A 78 -12.01 -0.56 20.42
CA GLU A 78 -12.34 0.78 19.85
C GLU A 78 -11.79 1.92 20.72
N ALA A 79 -11.90 1.81 22.04
CA ALA A 79 -11.37 2.81 22.98
C ALA A 79 -9.83 2.94 22.92
N GLY A 80 -9.12 1.83 22.69
CA GLY A 80 -7.66 1.79 22.67
C GLY A 80 -7.03 2.03 21.29
N LEU A 81 -7.78 1.87 20.20
CA LEU A 81 -7.26 1.91 18.82
C LEU A 81 -6.51 3.23 18.49
N PRO A 82 -7.04 4.42 18.79
CA PRO A 82 -6.32 5.66 18.48
C PRO A 82 -4.93 5.71 19.12
N ARG A 83 -4.84 5.30 20.41
CA ARG A 83 -3.55 5.28 21.12
C ARG A 83 -2.61 4.19 20.60
N ALA A 84 -3.13 3.02 20.24
CA ALA A 84 -2.33 1.96 19.64
C ALA A 84 -1.71 2.40 18.32
N LEU A 85 -2.47 3.06 17.46
CA LEU A 85 -1.97 3.57 16.17
C LEU A 85 -0.95 4.70 16.36
N GLU A 86 -1.13 5.58 17.35
CA GLU A 86 -0.16 6.62 17.67
C GLU A 86 1.18 6.01 18.14
N ILE A 87 1.14 5.07 19.09
CA ILE A 87 2.35 4.36 19.56
C ILE A 87 3.02 3.60 18.41
N TYR A 88 2.23 2.97 17.53
CA TYR A 88 2.76 2.33 16.33
C TYR A 88 3.59 3.31 15.49
N LEU A 89 3.07 4.50 15.23
CA LEU A 89 3.77 5.52 14.43
C LEU A 89 5.03 6.04 15.14
N GLU A 90 4.97 6.27 16.46
CA GLU A 90 6.15 6.66 17.27
C GLU A 90 7.25 5.58 17.21
N GLU A 91 6.87 4.29 17.34
CA GLU A 91 7.80 3.17 17.27
C GLU A 91 8.36 2.96 15.85
N LEU A 92 7.53 3.14 14.83
CA LEU A 92 7.93 3.06 13.43
C LEU A 92 9.00 4.14 13.13
N GLU A 93 8.73 5.39 13.48
CA GLU A 93 9.66 6.51 13.30
C GLU A 93 11.00 6.27 13.99
N ARG A 94 10.97 5.76 15.23
CA ARG A 94 12.16 5.46 16.00
C ARG A 94 13.02 4.32 15.41
N GLN A 95 12.40 3.36 14.71
CA GLN A 95 13.06 2.17 14.18
C GLN A 95 13.46 2.28 12.70
N LEU A 96 12.92 3.25 11.97
CA LEU A 96 13.29 3.50 10.57
C LEU A 96 14.65 4.22 10.50
N LEU A 97 15.72 3.47 10.73
CA LEU A 97 17.07 3.96 10.63
C LEU A 97 17.59 3.90 9.18
N PRO A 98 18.65 4.66 8.83
CA PRO A 98 19.30 4.53 7.52
C PRO A 98 19.66 3.06 7.21
N GLY A 99 19.27 2.60 6.03
CA GLY A 99 19.49 1.22 5.57
C GLY A 99 18.43 0.19 5.99
N THR A 100 17.44 0.55 6.82
CA THR A 100 16.31 -0.35 7.12
C THR A 100 15.30 -0.45 6.00
N VAL A 101 15.25 0.57 5.14
CA VAL A 101 14.35 0.62 3.97
C VAL A 101 15.14 0.32 2.71
N VAL A 102 14.69 -0.69 1.97
CA VAL A 102 15.33 -1.14 0.74
C VAL A 102 14.33 -1.04 -0.41
N PRO A 103 14.60 -0.18 -1.43
CA PRO A 103 13.79 -0.12 -2.65
C PRO A 103 13.74 -1.48 -3.35
N LYS A 104 12.62 -1.77 -4.01
CA LYS A 104 12.48 -2.99 -4.82
C LYS A 104 13.22 -2.86 -6.15
N PRO A 105 13.68 -3.99 -6.74
CA PRO A 105 14.45 -3.96 -7.98
C PRO A 105 13.73 -3.23 -9.12
N GLY A 106 14.38 -2.24 -9.73
CA GLY A 106 13.89 -1.47 -10.87
C GLY A 106 12.94 -0.33 -10.53
N ILE A 107 12.48 -0.21 -9.27
CA ILE A 107 11.43 0.75 -8.90
C ILE A 107 11.88 2.21 -9.04
N GLU A 108 13.12 2.54 -8.71
CA GLU A 108 13.63 3.91 -8.80
C GLU A 108 13.56 4.42 -10.24
N THR A 109 14.11 3.66 -11.19
CA THR A 109 14.09 3.99 -12.63
C THR A 109 12.66 4.04 -13.16
N LEU A 110 11.79 3.12 -12.73
CA LEU A 110 10.38 3.11 -13.15
C LEU A 110 9.65 4.38 -12.67
N LEU A 111 9.83 4.78 -11.40
CA LEU A 111 9.23 5.99 -10.86
C LEU A 111 9.72 7.26 -11.55
N GLU A 112 11.03 7.35 -11.85
CA GLU A 112 11.60 8.46 -12.61
C GLU A 112 10.96 8.59 -14.00
N ARG A 113 10.82 7.48 -14.71
CA ARG A 113 10.21 7.46 -16.06
C ARG A 113 8.72 7.81 -16.02
N LEU A 114 7.98 7.22 -15.11
CA LEU A 114 6.54 7.52 -14.94
C LEU A 114 6.31 8.98 -14.56
N ALA A 115 7.14 9.53 -13.66
CA ALA A 115 7.04 10.94 -13.25
C ALA A 115 7.42 11.93 -14.38
N ALA A 116 8.27 11.50 -15.32
CA ALA A 116 8.64 12.31 -16.50
C ALA A 116 7.57 12.30 -17.59
N ASP A 117 6.62 11.36 -17.59
CA ASP A 117 5.55 11.29 -18.59
C ASP A 117 4.39 12.21 -18.20
N PRO A 118 4.09 13.29 -18.99
CA PRO A 118 3.02 14.23 -18.64
C PRO A 118 1.60 13.63 -18.66
N ARG A 119 1.46 12.42 -19.20
CA ARG A 119 0.19 11.68 -19.20
C ARG A 119 -0.05 10.94 -17.88
N VAL A 120 0.97 10.78 -17.03
CA VAL A 120 0.91 9.99 -15.80
C VAL A 120 0.68 10.90 -14.60
N THR A 121 -0.24 10.48 -13.74
CA THR A 121 -0.44 11.03 -12.40
C THR A 121 -0.15 9.92 -11.40
N LEU A 122 0.86 10.10 -10.56
CA LEU A 122 1.26 9.14 -9.53
C LEU A 122 0.56 9.44 -8.20
N ALA A 123 0.06 8.41 -7.56
CA ALA A 123 -0.51 8.49 -6.21
C ALA A 123 -0.31 7.18 -5.46
N LEU A 124 -0.53 7.21 -4.14
CA LEU A 124 -0.46 6.02 -3.29
C LEU A 124 -1.83 5.38 -3.13
N LEU A 125 -1.81 4.06 -3.00
CA LEU A 125 -2.94 3.24 -2.58
C LEU A 125 -2.43 2.19 -1.59
N THR A 126 -2.49 2.48 -0.30
CA THR A 126 -1.81 1.65 0.69
C THR A 126 -2.62 1.45 1.97
N GLY A 127 -2.46 0.29 2.58
CA GLY A 127 -3.02 0.01 3.89
C GLY A 127 -2.32 0.72 5.04
N ASN A 128 -1.16 1.34 4.80
CA ASN A 128 -0.46 2.12 5.81
C ASN A 128 -1.27 3.35 6.22
N LEU A 129 -1.16 3.75 7.49
CA LEU A 129 -1.54 5.11 7.90
C LEU A 129 -0.72 6.14 7.10
N GLU A 130 -1.31 7.29 6.76
CA GLU A 130 -0.61 8.29 5.92
C GLU A 130 0.76 8.68 6.48
N ARG A 131 0.85 8.99 7.81
CA ARG A 131 2.13 9.31 8.44
C ARG A 131 3.12 8.15 8.34
N GLY A 132 2.68 6.90 8.53
CA GLY A 132 3.51 5.71 8.40
C GLY A 132 4.03 5.50 6.97
N ALA A 133 3.18 5.72 5.97
CA ALA A 133 3.54 5.72 4.56
C ALA A 133 4.64 6.75 4.27
N ARG A 134 4.45 8.01 4.72
CA ARG A 134 5.41 9.08 4.53
C ARG A 134 6.76 8.80 5.18
N LEU A 135 6.76 8.25 6.39
CA LEU A 135 7.98 7.83 7.10
C LEU A 135 8.75 6.75 6.34
N LYS A 136 8.07 5.75 5.77
CA LYS A 136 8.72 4.68 4.99
C LYS A 136 9.29 5.18 3.66
N LEU A 137 8.64 6.18 3.02
CA LEU A 137 9.07 6.73 1.74
C LEU A 137 10.17 7.80 1.87
N GLU A 138 10.43 8.30 3.08
CA GLU A 138 11.41 9.35 3.31
C GLU A 138 12.87 8.90 3.02
N PRO A 139 13.37 7.74 3.55
CA PRO A 139 14.75 7.35 3.33
C PRO A 139 15.15 7.21 1.85
N PRO A 140 14.34 6.58 0.96
CA PRO A 140 14.65 6.54 -0.48
C PRO A 140 14.29 7.84 -1.22
N GLY A 141 13.68 8.83 -0.56
CA GLY A 141 13.25 10.09 -1.17
C GLY A 141 12.05 9.95 -2.10
N PHE A 142 11.23 8.91 -1.91
CA PHE A 142 10.10 8.61 -2.82
C PHE A 142 8.87 9.50 -2.58
N ASN A 143 8.79 10.22 -1.45
CA ASN A 143 7.70 11.16 -1.18
C ASN A 143 7.49 12.17 -2.32
N ARG A 144 8.56 12.54 -3.03
CA ARG A 144 8.50 13.49 -4.16
C ARG A 144 7.61 13.05 -5.32
N TYR A 145 7.40 11.75 -5.49
CA TYR A 145 6.60 11.20 -6.58
C TYR A 145 5.10 11.14 -6.26
N PHE A 146 4.73 11.18 -4.98
CA PHE A 146 3.38 10.89 -4.51
C PHE A 146 2.77 12.07 -3.74
N PRO A 147 2.25 13.09 -4.44
CA PRO A 147 1.68 14.28 -3.78
C PRO A 147 0.41 13.97 -2.97
N PHE A 148 -0.28 12.88 -3.28
CA PHE A 148 -1.50 12.43 -2.59
C PHE A 148 -1.61 10.90 -2.65
N GLY A 149 -2.64 10.36 -2.01
CA GLY A 149 -2.96 8.94 -2.01
C GLY A 149 -4.24 8.64 -1.26
N ALA A 150 -4.56 7.36 -1.12
CA ALA A 150 -5.52 6.84 -0.16
C ALA A 150 -4.83 5.85 0.77
N PHE A 151 -5.13 5.93 2.04
CA PHE A 151 -4.36 5.36 3.13
C PHE A 151 -5.25 4.57 4.10
N GLY A 152 -4.66 3.69 4.89
CA GLY A 152 -5.36 3.00 5.98
C GLY A 152 -5.96 3.94 7.03
N SER A 153 -5.53 5.21 7.10
CA SER A 153 -6.15 6.25 7.91
C SER A 153 -7.48 6.77 7.34
N ASP A 154 -7.75 6.54 6.05
CA ASP A 154 -9.01 6.94 5.42
C ASP A 154 -10.11 5.90 5.63
N SER A 155 -9.75 4.60 5.62
CA SER A 155 -10.66 3.50 5.89
C SER A 155 -9.88 2.27 6.39
N ALA A 156 -10.45 1.56 7.36
CA ALA A 156 -9.95 0.24 7.75
C ALA A 156 -10.22 -0.83 6.67
N ASP A 157 -11.23 -0.64 5.84
CA ASP A 157 -11.51 -1.50 4.68
C ASP A 157 -10.72 -1.03 3.46
N ARG A 158 -9.72 -1.84 3.04
CA ARG A 158 -8.87 -1.52 1.88
C ARG A 158 -9.66 -1.31 0.59
N TYR A 159 -10.79 -1.99 0.42
CA TYR A 159 -11.62 -1.87 -0.79
C TYR A 159 -12.34 -0.52 -0.92
N GLN A 160 -12.37 0.28 0.15
CA GLN A 160 -12.88 1.65 0.13
C GLN A 160 -11.82 2.68 -0.28
N LEU A 161 -10.54 2.31 -0.32
CA LEU A 161 -9.44 3.24 -0.62
C LEU A 161 -9.38 3.67 -2.10
N PRO A 162 -9.58 2.78 -3.10
CA PRO A 162 -9.45 3.17 -4.50
C PRO A 162 -10.38 4.31 -4.95
N PRO A 163 -11.68 4.33 -4.61
CA PRO A 163 -12.54 5.48 -4.93
C PRO A 163 -12.07 6.78 -4.29
N ILE A 164 -11.53 6.75 -3.07
CA ILE A 164 -10.97 7.93 -2.39
C ILE A 164 -9.74 8.46 -3.16
N ALA A 165 -8.85 7.56 -3.62
CA ALA A 165 -7.69 7.94 -4.43
C ALA A 165 -8.11 8.60 -5.76
N VAL A 166 -9.14 8.07 -6.43
CA VAL A 166 -9.67 8.63 -7.69
C VAL A 166 -10.29 10.01 -7.47
N GLU A 167 -11.03 10.21 -6.38
CA GLU A 167 -11.59 11.52 -6.02
C GLU A 167 -10.50 12.55 -5.76
N ARG A 168 -9.46 12.17 -4.99
CA ARG A 168 -8.30 13.03 -4.73
C ARG A 168 -7.50 13.33 -6.00
N ALA A 169 -7.43 12.39 -6.95
CA ALA A 169 -6.81 12.62 -8.25
C ALA A 169 -7.55 13.68 -9.06
N LEU A 170 -8.89 13.66 -9.06
CA LEU A 170 -9.69 14.71 -9.69
C LEU A 170 -9.44 16.07 -9.04
N ALA A 171 -9.41 16.14 -7.71
CA ALA A 171 -9.14 17.38 -6.98
C ALA A 171 -7.73 17.94 -7.27
N HIS A 172 -6.73 17.04 -7.37
CA HIS A 172 -5.34 17.41 -7.61
C HIS A 172 -5.05 17.86 -9.05
N SER A 173 -5.58 17.12 -10.04
CA SER A 173 -5.22 17.30 -11.46
C SER A 173 -6.30 17.98 -12.31
N GLY A 174 -7.53 18.10 -11.80
CA GLY A 174 -8.69 18.52 -12.58
C GLY A 174 -9.15 17.50 -13.63
N LYS A 175 -8.52 16.32 -13.68
CA LYS A 175 -8.81 15.26 -14.67
C LYS A 175 -9.66 14.17 -14.03
N ARG A 176 -10.65 13.65 -14.77
CA ARG A 176 -11.45 12.50 -14.37
C ARG A 176 -10.76 11.22 -14.85
N PHE A 177 -10.54 10.30 -13.93
CA PHE A 177 -10.00 8.98 -14.22
C PHE A 177 -11.06 7.92 -13.93
N GLU A 178 -11.25 6.97 -14.86
CA GLU A 178 -12.23 5.88 -14.72
C GLU A 178 -11.82 4.69 -15.59
N GLY A 179 -12.31 3.49 -15.23
CA GLY A 179 -12.02 2.26 -15.96
C GLY A 179 -10.51 2.06 -16.15
N LYS A 180 -10.09 1.67 -17.34
CA LYS A 180 -8.68 1.33 -17.64
C LYS A 180 -7.71 2.54 -17.64
N SER A 181 -8.20 3.77 -17.43
CA SER A 181 -7.31 4.92 -17.18
C SER A 181 -6.75 4.96 -15.75
N VAL A 182 -7.26 4.13 -14.85
CA VAL A 182 -6.73 3.89 -13.51
C VAL A 182 -5.97 2.57 -13.50
N VAL A 183 -4.75 2.59 -12.97
CA VAL A 183 -3.89 1.41 -12.85
C VAL A 183 -3.49 1.25 -11.39
N ILE A 184 -3.78 0.10 -10.81
CA ILE A 184 -3.31 -0.26 -9.45
C ILE A 184 -2.08 -1.15 -9.60
N VAL A 185 -1.01 -0.79 -8.90
CA VAL A 185 0.26 -1.52 -8.90
C VAL A 185 0.54 -2.02 -7.48
N GLY A 186 0.63 -3.34 -7.31
CA GLY A 186 0.81 -3.93 -5.98
C GLY A 186 1.34 -5.36 -6.01
N ASP A 187 1.71 -5.90 -4.84
CA ASP A 187 2.29 -7.23 -4.66
C ASP A 187 1.35 -8.23 -3.98
N SER A 188 0.12 -7.82 -3.69
CA SER A 188 -0.85 -8.65 -2.95
C SER A 188 -2.08 -9.02 -3.78
N VAL A 189 -2.75 -10.10 -3.36
CA VAL A 189 -4.06 -10.48 -3.91
C VAL A 189 -5.11 -9.37 -3.72
N HIS A 190 -4.98 -8.57 -2.66
CA HIS A 190 -5.88 -7.45 -2.37
C HIS A 190 -5.73 -6.31 -3.40
N ASP A 191 -4.51 -6.05 -3.90
CA ASP A 191 -4.28 -5.04 -4.93
C ASP A 191 -4.97 -5.42 -6.24
N VAL A 192 -4.80 -6.67 -6.66
CA VAL A 192 -5.46 -7.21 -7.85
C VAL A 192 -6.98 -7.19 -7.69
N ALA A 193 -7.50 -7.60 -6.52
CA ALA A 193 -8.92 -7.60 -6.22
C ALA A 193 -9.53 -6.18 -6.19
N CYS A 194 -8.80 -5.18 -5.68
CA CYS A 194 -9.18 -3.77 -5.77
C CYS A 194 -9.35 -3.32 -7.23
N GLY A 195 -8.44 -3.72 -8.11
CA GLY A 195 -8.54 -3.42 -9.54
C GLY A 195 -9.79 -4.03 -10.18
N ARG A 196 -10.06 -5.29 -9.86
CA ARG A 196 -11.24 -6.00 -10.38
C ARG A 196 -12.55 -5.38 -9.92
N SER A 197 -12.67 -5.03 -8.64
CA SER A 197 -13.91 -4.48 -8.06
C SER A 197 -14.32 -3.15 -8.71
N LEU A 198 -13.35 -2.37 -9.18
CA LEU A 198 -13.58 -1.09 -9.84
C LEU A 198 -13.56 -1.17 -11.38
N GLY A 199 -13.28 -2.33 -11.95
CA GLY A 199 -13.09 -2.47 -13.40
C GLY A 199 -11.91 -1.68 -13.95
N VAL A 200 -10.90 -1.40 -13.10
CA VAL A 200 -9.67 -0.71 -13.46
C VAL A 200 -8.56 -1.70 -13.80
N ARG A 201 -7.42 -1.23 -14.26
CA ARG A 201 -6.27 -2.08 -14.60
C ARG A 201 -5.51 -2.46 -13.33
N SER A 202 -4.99 -3.69 -13.27
CA SER A 202 -4.11 -4.13 -12.21
C SER A 202 -2.79 -4.68 -12.76
N VAL A 203 -1.68 -4.19 -12.23
CA VAL A 203 -0.32 -4.67 -12.52
C VAL A 203 0.25 -5.25 -11.23
N ALA A 204 0.44 -6.56 -11.21
CA ALA A 204 0.98 -7.25 -10.06
C ALA A 204 2.50 -7.42 -10.16
N VAL A 205 3.19 -7.37 -9.01
CA VAL A 205 4.63 -7.63 -8.90
C VAL A 205 4.91 -8.59 -7.76
N ALA A 206 5.64 -9.67 -8.03
CA ALA A 206 5.92 -10.74 -7.06
C ALA A 206 7.17 -10.45 -6.20
N THR A 207 7.32 -9.21 -5.74
CA THR A 207 8.43 -8.78 -4.87
C THR A 207 8.07 -8.75 -3.39
N GLY A 208 6.81 -9.03 -3.05
CA GLY A 208 6.33 -9.17 -1.68
C GLY A 208 6.33 -10.61 -1.18
N ILE A 209 5.39 -10.93 -0.29
CA ILE A 209 5.26 -12.29 0.28
C ILE A 209 4.29 -13.18 -0.50
N THR A 210 3.46 -12.62 -1.37
CA THR A 210 2.51 -13.37 -2.20
C THR A 210 3.27 -14.05 -3.34
N SER A 211 3.08 -15.36 -3.51
CA SER A 211 3.76 -16.07 -4.59
C SER A 211 3.21 -15.69 -5.98
N PRO A 212 4.06 -15.76 -7.03
CA PRO A 212 3.62 -15.48 -8.40
C PRO A 212 2.38 -16.26 -8.82
N GLU A 213 2.26 -17.53 -8.40
CA GLU A 213 1.14 -18.41 -8.76
C GLU A 213 -0.17 -17.90 -8.11
N ARG A 214 -0.11 -17.43 -6.86
CA ARG A 214 -1.28 -16.84 -6.19
C ARG A 214 -1.69 -15.52 -6.83
N LEU A 215 -0.73 -14.68 -7.21
CA LEU A 215 -1.00 -13.43 -7.93
C LEU A 215 -1.61 -13.72 -9.32
N ALA A 216 -1.05 -14.68 -10.06
CA ALA A 216 -1.56 -15.10 -11.37
C ALA A 216 -3.00 -15.63 -11.29
N ALA A 217 -3.34 -16.38 -10.23
CA ALA A 217 -4.69 -16.92 -10.01
C ALA A 217 -5.75 -15.81 -9.84
N GLU A 218 -5.35 -14.62 -9.37
CA GLU A 218 -6.23 -13.45 -9.28
C GLU A 218 -6.50 -12.77 -10.63
N GLY A 219 -5.74 -13.10 -11.68
CA GLY A 219 -5.92 -12.59 -13.04
C GLY A 219 -5.60 -11.11 -13.20
N PRO A 220 -4.41 -10.63 -12.79
CA PRO A 220 -4.00 -9.26 -13.06
C PRO A 220 -3.84 -9.02 -14.57
N ASP A 221 -3.96 -7.78 -15.03
CA ASP A 221 -3.74 -7.41 -16.45
C ASP A 221 -2.26 -7.62 -16.85
N ALA A 222 -1.31 -7.49 -15.90
CA ALA A 222 0.09 -7.87 -16.08
C ALA A 222 0.69 -8.36 -14.76
N LEU A 223 1.66 -9.29 -14.85
CA LEU A 223 2.40 -9.84 -13.71
C LEU A 223 3.91 -9.80 -14.00
N PHE A 224 4.67 -9.33 -13.03
CA PHE A 224 6.13 -9.23 -13.06
C PHE A 224 6.76 -9.92 -11.86
N ASP A 225 7.91 -10.54 -12.04
CA ASP A 225 8.73 -11.01 -10.93
C ASP A 225 9.37 -9.83 -10.18
N SER A 226 9.75 -8.78 -10.91
CA SER A 226 10.22 -7.49 -10.40
C SER A 226 10.13 -6.44 -11.50
N PHE A 227 10.36 -5.17 -11.17
CA PHE A 227 10.41 -4.09 -12.17
C PHE A 227 11.83 -3.86 -12.75
N ALA A 228 12.72 -4.86 -12.66
CA ALA A 228 14.06 -4.77 -13.23
C ALA A 228 14.05 -4.58 -14.75
N ASP A 229 13.08 -5.19 -15.46
CA ASP A 229 12.76 -4.84 -16.86
C ASP A 229 11.83 -3.62 -16.87
N THR A 230 12.44 -2.45 -16.69
CA THR A 230 11.71 -1.19 -16.52
C THR A 230 10.96 -0.78 -17.78
N ASP A 231 11.47 -1.10 -18.97
CA ASP A 231 10.80 -0.79 -20.25
C ASP A 231 9.46 -1.52 -20.35
N ARG A 232 9.48 -2.82 -20.15
CA ARG A 232 8.27 -3.66 -20.15
C ARG A 232 7.29 -3.26 -19.08
N ALA A 233 7.78 -2.90 -17.88
CA ALA A 233 6.92 -2.47 -16.77
C ALA A 233 6.25 -1.13 -17.08
N PHE A 234 7.01 -0.17 -17.65
CA PHE A 234 6.49 1.13 -18.07
C PHE A 234 5.39 0.97 -19.11
N ASP A 235 5.64 0.20 -20.18
CA ASP A 235 4.65 -0.04 -21.24
C ASP A 235 3.38 -0.69 -20.68
N ALA A 236 3.51 -1.70 -19.81
CA ALA A 236 2.37 -2.35 -19.16
C ALA A 236 1.54 -1.42 -18.27
N ILE A 237 2.10 -0.33 -17.76
CA ILE A 237 1.40 0.65 -16.93
C ILE A 237 0.74 1.74 -17.78
N VAL A 238 1.39 2.19 -18.86
CA VAL A 238 0.92 3.38 -19.62
C VAL A 238 0.07 3.05 -20.85
N GLU A 239 0.20 1.85 -21.42
CA GLU A 239 -0.61 1.36 -22.54
C GLU A 239 -1.98 0.85 -22.11
#